data_b7a2e152532e4a1cfaabb7dab06e979f
#
_entry.id   b7a2e152532e4a1cfaabb7dab06e979f
#
_cell.length_a   1.000
_cell.length_b   1.000
_cell.length_c   1.000
_cell.angle_alpha   90.00
_cell.angle_beta   90.00
_cell.angle_gamma   90.00
#
_symmetry.space_group_name_H-M   'P 1'
#
loop_
_entity.id
_entity.type
_entity.pdbx_description
1 polymer ?
#
loop_
_entity_poly.entity_id
_entity_poly.type
_entity_poly.pdbx_seq_one_letter_code
_entity_poly.pdbx_strand_id
1 'polypeptide(L)'
;MSNFYEQYPKFDWKFYINVYDDLRKAGINNEQAAIQHFTNYGCKEKRRTHQIIQSNTSISTLPIQQVIGHVNQCYVSDGLSTFRTRFMDFFQFNDITSTEEPCVFFGVYTDSDLQSLLKHTGLKYIIWGGEDANYHNGQARATLNEIKHLHNVEHLAISQCIYTRLLNQGISPIFVEFNMVDKTLFQPIPRNELGKYIYIFNGQIPGREHVYGKSVYETVMKRLPQYKYILSNQTSVEHDLMPDVYKQCFIMLRLTTHDGNANSVQESEAMDIPVIHNQSDYGLKWKNVDDIIAHISQCSV
;
A
#
# COMPACT_ATOMS: atom_id res chain seq x y z
N MET A 1 -1.80 37.84 13.26
CA MET A 1 -2.24 36.50 12.81
C MET A 1 -2.99 36.53 11.49
N SER A 2 -3.83 37.53 11.20
CA SER A 2 -4.55 37.63 9.90
C SER A 2 -3.61 37.53 8.68
N ASN A 3 -2.49 38.20 8.71
CA ASN A 3 -1.54 38.23 7.57
C ASN A 3 -0.79 36.88 7.33
N PHE A 4 -0.65 36.01 8.35
CA PHE A 4 0.02 34.73 8.19
C PHE A 4 -0.81 33.73 7.37
N TYR A 5 -2.09 33.58 7.68
CA TYR A 5 -2.98 32.67 6.95
C TYR A 5 -3.36 33.17 5.56
N GLU A 6 -3.25 34.46 5.29
CA GLU A 6 -3.33 34.99 3.93
C GLU A 6 -2.15 34.51 3.07
N GLN A 7 -0.95 34.46 3.65
CA GLN A 7 0.26 33.99 2.99
C GLN A 7 0.35 32.45 2.94
N TYR A 8 -0.14 31.76 3.98
CA TYR A 8 -0.10 30.31 4.12
C TYR A 8 -1.49 29.71 4.43
N PRO A 9 -2.44 29.78 3.49
CA PRO A 9 -3.86 29.45 3.76
C PRO A 9 -4.10 27.98 4.09
N LYS A 10 -3.14 27.10 3.79
CA LYS A 10 -3.21 25.67 4.10
C LYS A 10 -2.42 25.25 5.34
N PHE A 11 -1.88 26.22 6.10
CA PHE A 11 -1.10 25.88 7.29
C PHE A 11 -1.99 25.26 8.38
N ASP A 12 -1.74 23.97 8.68
CA ASP A 12 -2.36 23.23 9.78
C ASP A 12 -1.31 23.07 10.89
N TRP A 13 -1.42 23.86 11.93
CA TRP A 13 -0.45 23.85 13.03
C TRP A 13 -0.46 22.53 13.81
N LYS A 14 -1.63 21.84 13.93
CA LYS A 14 -1.72 20.54 14.59
C LYS A 14 -0.98 19.48 13.79
N PHE A 15 -1.20 19.45 12.47
CA PHE A 15 -0.44 18.59 11.57
C PHE A 15 1.07 18.90 11.67
N TYR A 16 1.44 20.18 11.61
CA TYR A 16 2.83 20.62 11.64
C TYR A 16 3.56 20.13 12.90
N ILE A 17 2.97 20.28 14.08
CA ILE A 17 3.56 19.80 15.34
C ILE A 17 3.59 18.26 15.38
N ASN A 18 2.56 17.60 14.87
CA ASN A 18 2.47 16.14 14.94
C ASN A 18 3.46 15.43 14.01
N VAL A 19 3.79 16.01 12.88
CA VAL A 19 4.70 15.42 11.89
C VAL A 19 6.18 15.57 12.30
N TYR A 20 6.51 16.63 13.02
CA TYR A 20 7.91 16.94 13.37
C TYR A 20 8.17 16.75 14.86
N ASP A 21 8.79 15.61 15.24
CA ASP A 21 9.07 15.24 16.63
C ASP A 21 9.97 16.24 17.37
N ASP A 22 10.88 16.87 16.65
CA ASP A 22 11.77 17.90 17.18
C ASP A 22 10.98 19.11 17.72
N LEU A 23 9.86 19.45 17.12
CA LEU A 23 8.99 20.52 17.60
C LEU A 23 8.36 20.18 18.96
N ARG A 24 7.89 18.94 19.10
CA ARG A 24 7.34 18.46 20.38
C ARG A 24 8.40 18.39 21.47
N LYS A 25 9.61 17.93 21.14
CA LYS A 25 10.76 17.90 22.05
C LYS A 25 11.21 19.30 22.45
N ALA A 26 11.03 20.29 21.57
CA ALA A 26 11.32 21.70 21.84
C ALA A 26 10.17 22.41 22.59
N GLY A 27 9.10 21.70 22.99
CA GLY A 27 7.96 22.27 23.72
C GLY A 27 7.00 23.10 22.86
N ILE A 28 7.06 22.98 21.53
CA ILE A 28 6.14 23.64 20.61
C ILE A 28 4.84 22.85 20.59
N ASN A 29 3.81 23.33 21.28
CA ASN A 29 2.56 22.61 21.54
C ASN A 29 1.29 23.42 21.27
N ASN A 30 1.41 24.61 20.69
CA ASN A 30 0.29 25.47 20.38
C ASN A 30 0.47 26.18 19.05
N GLU A 31 -0.62 26.77 18.53
CA GLU A 31 -0.69 27.41 17.23
C GLU A 31 0.33 28.54 17.07
N GLN A 32 0.43 29.43 18.06
CA GLN A 32 1.30 30.61 17.99
C GLN A 32 2.78 30.21 17.91
N ALA A 33 3.21 29.25 18.72
CA ALA A 33 4.57 28.71 18.70
C ALA A 33 4.87 27.98 17.38
N ALA A 34 3.90 27.24 16.84
CA ALA A 34 4.04 26.57 15.56
C ALA A 34 4.21 27.55 14.38
N ILE A 35 3.39 28.61 14.34
CA ILE A 35 3.49 29.68 13.35
C ILE A 35 4.85 30.39 13.45
N GLN A 36 5.27 30.74 14.65
CA GLN A 36 6.56 31.38 14.87
C GLN A 36 7.72 30.52 14.42
N HIS A 37 7.69 29.23 14.76
CA HIS A 37 8.73 28.30 14.32
C HIS A 37 8.73 28.13 12.79
N PHE A 38 7.56 27.97 12.17
CA PHE A 38 7.45 27.84 10.72
C PHE A 38 8.00 29.07 9.99
N THR A 39 7.64 30.26 10.46
CA THR A 39 8.08 31.52 9.86
C THR A 39 9.60 31.70 9.96
N ASN A 40 10.18 31.36 11.09
CA ASN A 40 11.61 31.58 11.34
C ASN A 40 12.52 30.51 10.71
N TYR A 41 12.07 29.25 10.72
CA TYR A 41 12.87 28.08 10.36
C TYR A 41 12.18 27.18 9.32
N GLY A 42 10.97 26.71 9.62
CA GLY A 42 10.30 25.66 8.85
C GLY A 42 10.05 26.01 7.39
N CYS A 43 9.82 27.28 7.08
CA CYS A 43 9.69 27.77 5.69
C CYS A 43 11.00 27.61 4.91
N LYS A 44 12.14 27.97 5.54
CA LYS A 44 13.48 27.80 4.95
C LYS A 44 13.87 26.34 4.80
N GLU A 45 13.46 25.52 5.75
CA GLU A 45 13.66 24.07 5.77
C GLU A 45 12.67 23.32 4.86
N LYS A 46 11.78 24.04 4.18
CA LYS A 46 10.70 23.49 3.33
C LYS A 46 9.81 22.47 4.05
N ARG A 47 9.60 22.68 5.36
CA ARG A 47 8.74 21.81 6.17
C ARG A 47 7.29 21.87 5.68
N ARG A 48 6.63 20.72 5.66
CA ARG A 48 5.22 20.62 5.26
C ARG A 48 4.31 21.25 6.31
N THR A 49 3.27 21.91 5.83
CA THR A 49 2.38 22.74 6.65
C THR A 49 0.98 22.18 6.84
N HIS A 50 0.62 21.14 6.09
CA HIS A 50 -0.73 20.54 6.12
C HIS A 50 -0.68 19.12 5.60
N GLN A 51 -1.68 18.34 6.01
CA GLN A 51 -1.93 17.03 5.44
C GLN A 51 -2.32 17.19 3.97
N ILE A 52 -1.68 16.45 3.07
CA ILE A 52 -2.14 16.38 1.69
C ILE A 52 -3.42 15.53 1.71
N ILE A 53 -4.56 16.20 1.81
CA ILE A 53 -5.85 15.59 1.52
C ILE A 53 -5.91 15.49 0.01
N GLN A 54 -6.16 14.31 -0.52
CA GLN A 54 -6.32 14.09 -1.96
C GLN A 54 -7.37 15.06 -2.53
N SER A 55 -6.90 16.10 -3.21
CA SER A 55 -7.70 16.66 -4.29
C SER A 55 -7.62 15.66 -5.44
N ASN A 56 -8.69 15.44 -6.17
CA ASN A 56 -8.79 14.56 -7.36
C ASN A 56 -7.87 14.97 -8.53
N THR A 57 -6.69 15.48 -8.24
CA THR A 57 -5.63 15.68 -9.23
C THR A 57 -4.98 14.33 -9.45
N SER A 58 -5.12 13.78 -10.63
CA SER A 58 -4.41 12.59 -11.08
C SER A 58 -2.91 12.78 -10.80
N ILE A 59 -2.39 12.05 -9.82
CA ILE A 59 -0.94 11.99 -9.60
C ILE A 59 -0.41 11.19 -10.78
N SER A 60 0.53 11.75 -11.54
CA SER A 60 1.16 11.01 -12.62
C SER A 60 1.92 9.82 -12.04
N THR A 61 1.57 8.63 -12.48
CA THR A 61 2.30 7.41 -12.18
C THR A 61 3.33 7.15 -13.25
N LEU A 62 4.49 6.62 -12.86
CA LEU A 62 5.54 6.19 -13.78
C LEU A 62 5.67 4.67 -13.69
N PRO A 63 5.92 3.97 -14.81
CA PRO A 63 6.32 2.57 -14.76
C PRO A 63 7.53 2.40 -13.85
N ILE A 64 7.51 1.44 -12.94
CA ILE A 64 8.60 1.27 -11.97
C ILE A 64 9.95 1.06 -12.67
N GLN A 65 9.99 0.34 -13.78
CA GLN A 65 11.21 0.10 -14.56
C GLN A 65 11.81 1.41 -15.11
N GLN A 66 10.98 2.40 -15.41
CA GLN A 66 11.46 3.70 -15.86
C GLN A 66 12.16 4.47 -14.71
N VAL A 67 11.73 4.25 -13.47
CA VAL A 67 12.30 4.92 -12.30
C VAL A 67 13.59 4.25 -11.84
N ILE A 68 13.60 2.91 -11.74
CA ILE A 68 14.77 2.16 -11.27
C ILE A 68 15.83 1.92 -12.35
N GLY A 69 15.48 2.09 -13.64
CA GLY A 69 16.42 1.96 -14.75
C GLY A 69 17.02 0.54 -14.86
N HIS A 70 18.36 0.48 -14.88
CA HIS A 70 19.11 -0.78 -15.06
C HIS A 70 19.58 -1.39 -13.73
N VAL A 71 18.88 -1.12 -12.62
CA VAL A 71 19.18 -1.79 -11.35
C VAL A 71 18.89 -3.27 -11.50
N ASN A 72 19.86 -4.13 -11.15
CA ASN A 72 19.78 -5.56 -11.35
C ASN A 72 19.86 -6.36 -10.03
N GLN A 73 20.04 -5.71 -8.89
CA GLN A 73 20.09 -6.37 -7.58
C GLN A 73 18.99 -5.87 -6.65
N CYS A 74 18.49 -6.78 -5.82
CA CYS A 74 17.39 -6.50 -4.94
C CYS A 74 17.55 -7.21 -3.59
N TYR A 75 17.08 -6.52 -2.55
CA TYR A 75 16.79 -7.08 -1.23
C TYR A 75 15.28 -7.17 -1.06
N VAL A 76 14.77 -8.34 -0.76
CA VAL A 76 13.35 -8.53 -0.41
C VAL A 76 13.27 -8.81 1.08
N SER A 77 12.50 -8.01 1.80
CA SER A 77 12.25 -8.18 3.23
C SER A 77 11.71 -9.58 3.56
N ASP A 78 12.11 -10.13 4.69
CA ASP A 78 11.56 -11.39 5.21
C ASP A 78 10.05 -11.31 5.41
N GLY A 79 9.53 -10.11 5.72
CA GLY A 79 8.08 -9.86 5.79
C GLY A 79 7.34 -10.06 4.47
N LEU A 80 8.06 -10.10 3.35
CA LEU A 80 7.55 -10.32 1.99
C LEU A 80 8.11 -11.60 1.35
N SER A 81 8.65 -12.53 2.16
CA SER A 81 9.30 -13.76 1.68
C SER A 81 8.44 -14.58 0.71
N THR A 82 7.13 -14.63 0.94
CA THR A 82 6.17 -15.31 0.05
C THR A 82 6.09 -14.71 -1.36
N PHE A 83 6.52 -13.46 -1.52
CA PHE A 83 6.55 -12.77 -2.81
C PHE A 83 7.94 -12.79 -3.47
N ARG A 84 8.99 -13.21 -2.74
CA ARG A 84 10.38 -13.06 -3.16
C ARG A 84 10.63 -13.65 -4.55
N THR A 85 10.40 -14.95 -4.74
CA THR A 85 10.69 -15.63 -6.02
C THR A 85 9.97 -14.91 -7.17
N ARG A 86 8.66 -14.71 -7.04
CA ARG A 86 7.86 -14.05 -8.07
C ARG A 86 8.34 -12.62 -8.37
N PHE A 87 8.69 -11.87 -7.34
CA PHE A 87 9.19 -10.50 -7.50
C PHE A 87 10.54 -10.48 -8.21
N MET A 88 11.47 -11.34 -7.78
CA MET A 88 12.81 -11.44 -8.36
C MET A 88 12.73 -11.87 -9.84
N ASP A 89 11.91 -12.88 -10.14
CA ASP A 89 11.73 -13.40 -11.51
C ASP A 89 11.04 -12.39 -12.43
N PHE A 90 9.99 -11.73 -11.93
CA PHE A 90 9.21 -10.77 -12.73
C PHE A 90 10.06 -9.57 -13.17
N PHE A 91 10.90 -9.04 -12.27
CA PHE A 91 11.77 -7.91 -12.55
C PHE A 91 13.17 -8.28 -12.99
N GLN A 92 13.49 -9.59 -13.08
CA GLN A 92 14.82 -10.11 -13.42
C GLN A 92 15.92 -9.61 -12.49
N PHE A 93 15.62 -9.52 -11.18
CA PHE A 93 16.58 -9.14 -10.18
C PHE A 93 17.43 -10.31 -9.71
N ASN A 94 18.65 -10.01 -9.29
CA ASN A 94 19.53 -10.91 -8.56
C ASN A 94 19.55 -10.53 -7.06
N ASP A 95 20.03 -11.43 -6.23
CA ASP A 95 20.34 -11.10 -4.83
C ASP A 95 21.47 -10.06 -4.75
N ILE A 96 21.54 -9.33 -3.63
CA ILE A 96 22.59 -8.33 -3.43
C ILE A 96 23.95 -8.99 -3.49
N THR A 97 24.77 -8.51 -4.39
CA THR A 97 26.19 -8.92 -4.54
C THR A 97 27.17 -7.79 -4.22
N SER A 98 26.70 -6.54 -4.23
CA SER A 98 27.48 -5.35 -3.92
C SER A 98 26.67 -4.41 -3.03
N THR A 99 27.33 -3.82 -2.03
CA THR A 99 26.73 -2.77 -1.19
C THR A 99 26.93 -1.36 -1.74
N GLU A 100 27.68 -1.21 -2.83
CA GLU A 100 28.00 0.08 -3.46
C GLU A 100 27.18 0.34 -4.72
N GLU A 101 26.78 -0.72 -5.42
CA GLU A 101 25.95 -0.61 -6.63
C GLU A 101 24.49 -0.28 -6.27
N PRO A 102 23.75 0.41 -7.17
CA PRO A 102 22.32 0.67 -6.92
C PRO A 102 21.53 -0.60 -6.61
N CYS A 103 20.62 -0.52 -5.66
CA CYS A 103 19.83 -1.68 -5.18
C CYS A 103 18.38 -1.31 -4.94
N VAL A 104 17.46 -2.23 -5.28
CA VAL A 104 16.05 -2.17 -4.89
C VAL A 104 15.87 -2.85 -3.53
N PHE A 105 15.17 -2.20 -2.61
CA PHE A 105 14.72 -2.77 -1.34
C PHE A 105 13.21 -2.91 -1.37
N PHE A 106 12.70 -4.13 -1.42
CA PHE A 106 11.27 -4.40 -1.40
C PHE A 106 10.79 -4.66 0.02
N GLY A 107 10.24 -3.61 0.63
CA GLY A 107 9.78 -3.58 2.02
C GLY A 107 10.91 -3.40 3.05
N VAL A 108 10.57 -2.75 4.17
CA VAL A 108 11.45 -2.59 5.34
C VAL A 108 10.60 -2.83 6.59
N TYR A 109 10.37 -4.10 6.93
CA TYR A 109 9.44 -4.53 7.98
C TYR A 109 10.11 -4.84 9.32
N THR A 110 11.40 -5.18 9.31
CA THR A 110 12.15 -5.66 10.47
C THR A 110 13.40 -4.83 10.72
N ASP A 111 13.97 -4.95 11.93
CA ASP A 111 15.26 -4.34 12.24
C ASP A 111 16.38 -4.89 11.35
N SER A 112 16.31 -6.15 10.95
CA SER A 112 17.27 -6.77 10.01
C SER A 112 17.22 -6.11 8.64
N ASP A 113 16.00 -5.80 8.14
CA ASP A 113 15.82 -5.07 6.87
C ASP A 113 16.44 -3.68 6.96
N LEU A 114 16.16 -2.96 8.06
CA LEU A 114 16.73 -1.64 8.31
C LEU A 114 18.27 -1.67 8.36
N GLN A 115 18.85 -2.66 9.08
CA GLN A 115 20.30 -2.81 9.15
C GLN A 115 20.92 -3.10 7.78
N SER A 116 20.27 -3.93 6.96
CA SER A 116 20.70 -4.24 5.60
C SER A 116 20.69 -2.98 4.73
N LEU A 117 19.62 -2.18 4.84
CA LEU A 117 19.49 -0.92 4.12
C LEU A 117 20.52 0.11 4.56
N LEU A 118 20.81 0.25 5.86
CA LEU A 118 21.78 1.20 6.39
C LEU A 118 23.24 0.82 6.02
N LYS A 119 23.55 -0.47 5.92
CA LYS A 119 24.86 -0.97 5.49
C LYS A 119 25.12 -0.73 4.00
N HIS A 120 24.08 -0.60 3.21
CA HIS A 120 24.20 -0.36 1.78
C HIS A 120 24.59 1.10 1.52
N THR A 121 25.72 1.34 0.85
CA THR A 121 26.27 2.68 0.61
C THR A 121 25.85 3.27 -0.73
N GLY A 122 25.49 2.42 -1.70
CA GLY A 122 24.97 2.84 -3.00
C GLY A 122 23.57 3.46 -2.97
N LEU A 123 23.07 3.86 -4.13
CA LEU A 123 21.72 4.38 -4.30
C LEU A 123 20.69 3.28 -3.98
N LYS A 124 19.69 3.61 -3.21
CA LYS A 124 18.63 2.70 -2.77
C LYS A 124 17.28 3.13 -3.31
N TYR A 125 16.55 2.22 -3.90
CA TYR A 125 15.15 2.39 -4.25
C TYR A 125 14.30 1.57 -3.28
N ILE A 126 13.55 2.22 -2.38
CA ILE A 126 12.68 1.52 -1.43
C ILE A 126 11.28 1.43 -2.00
N ILE A 127 10.84 0.22 -2.33
CA ILE A 127 9.44 -0.07 -2.66
C ILE A 127 8.71 -0.38 -1.36
N TRP A 128 7.84 0.52 -0.94
CA TRP A 128 7.06 0.37 0.28
C TRP A 128 5.89 -0.58 0.05
N GLY A 129 5.81 -1.65 0.87
CA GLY A 129 4.85 -2.74 0.67
C GLY A 129 3.50 -2.55 1.36
N GLY A 130 3.38 -1.63 2.34
CA GLY A 130 2.11 -1.31 3.01
C GLY A 130 2.24 -1.04 4.50
N GLU A 131 2.39 -2.06 5.35
CA GLU A 131 2.51 -1.88 6.81
C GLU A 131 3.84 -1.27 7.24
N ASP A 132 4.88 -1.44 6.48
CA ASP A 132 6.19 -0.79 6.63
C ASP A 132 6.11 0.75 6.46
N ALA A 133 5.12 1.23 5.71
CA ALA A 133 4.80 2.66 5.58
C ALA A 133 3.74 3.15 6.60
N ASN A 134 3.30 2.29 7.53
CA ASN A 134 2.24 2.64 8.48
C ASN A 134 2.82 3.23 9.77
N TYR A 135 2.84 4.55 9.87
CA TYR A 135 3.38 5.29 11.03
C TYR A 135 2.71 4.95 12.37
N HIS A 136 1.48 4.45 12.37
CA HIS A 136 0.80 3.99 13.59
C HIS A 136 1.37 2.68 14.13
N ASN A 137 2.06 1.92 13.30
CA ASN A 137 2.88 0.78 13.72
C ASN A 137 4.19 1.31 14.31
N GLY A 138 4.50 0.93 15.56
CA GLY A 138 5.68 1.42 16.27
C GLY A 138 7.01 1.08 15.57
N GLN A 139 7.12 -0.11 14.97
CA GLN A 139 8.28 -0.54 14.20
C GLN A 139 8.43 0.29 12.92
N ALA A 140 7.38 0.41 12.12
CA ALA A 140 7.39 1.21 10.90
C ALA A 140 7.73 2.68 11.18
N ARG A 141 7.22 3.24 12.29
CA ARG A 141 7.55 4.60 12.71
C ARG A 141 9.03 4.78 13.03
N ALA A 142 9.63 3.85 13.77
CA ALA A 142 11.06 3.88 14.08
C ALA A 142 11.88 3.84 12.77
N THR A 143 11.59 2.88 11.91
CA THR A 143 12.22 2.72 10.59
C THR A 143 12.10 3.99 9.73
N LEU A 144 10.90 4.56 9.59
CA LEU A 144 10.67 5.78 8.81
C LEU A 144 11.47 6.97 9.35
N ASN A 145 11.61 7.09 10.68
CA ASN A 145 12.39 8.16 11.29
C ASN A 145 13.89 8.05 10.98
N GLU A 146 14.43 6.84 10.89
CA GLU A 146 15.83 6.60 10.50
C GLU A 146 16.06 6.88 9.01
N ILE A 147 15.17 6.39 8.16
CA ILE A 147 15.35 6.40 6.70
C ILE A 147 15.12 7.78 6.09
N LYS A 148 14.16 8.56 6.60
CA LYS A 148 13.75 9.84 6.00
C LYS A 148 14.87 10.90 5.86
N HIS A 149 15.99 10.71 6.54
CA HIS A 149 17.14 11.61 6.50
C HIS A 149 18.28 11.11 5.61
N LEU A 150 18.14 9.92 5.02
CA LEU A 150 19.16 9.38 4.12
C LEU A 150 19.08 10.09 2.77
N HIS A 151 20.26 10.49 2.23
CA HIS A 151 20.36 11.26 1.00
C HIS A 151 20.41 10.41 -0.28
N ASN A 152 20.78 9.12 -0.14
CA ASN A 152 20.91 8.19 -1.25
C ASN A 152 19.75 7.18 -1.30
N VAL A 153 18.54 7.67 -1.06
CA VAL A 153 17.32 6.87 -1.03
C VAL A 153 16.24 7.54 -1.88
N GLU A 154 15.69 6.77 -2.81
CA GLU A 154 14.46 7.08 -3.54
C GLU A 154 13.31 6.25 -2.98
N HIS A 155 12.24 6.89 -2.59
CA HIS A 155 11.07 6.24 -2.01
C HIS A 155 10.02 6.00 -3.08
N LEU A 156 9.63 4.75 -3.29
CA LEU A 156 8.63 4.35 -4.30
C LEU A 156 7.33 3.92 -3.61
N ALA A 157 6.25 4.60 -3.93
CA ALA A 157 4.92 4.28 -3.44
C ALA A 157 4.14 3.53 -4.53
N ILE A 158 3.67 2.33 -4.23
CA ILE A 158 2.96 1.45 -5.17
C ILE A 158 1.43 1.54 -5.04
N SER A 159 0.94 2.38 -4.16
CA SER A 159 -0.49 2.69 -4.02
C SER A 159 -0.69 4.10 -3.50
N GLN A 160 -1.86 4.65 -3.76
CA GLN A 160 -2.24 5.98 -3.27
C GLN A 160 -2.22 6.06 -1.75
N CYS A 161 -2.59 5.00 -1.06
CA CYS A 161 -2.56 4.92 0.41
C CYS A 161 -1.12 5.05 0.93
N ILE A 162 -0.18 4.29 0.37
CA ILE A 162 1.25 4.36 0.72
C ILE A 162 1.81 5.75 0.38
N TYR A 163 1.53 6.26 -0.81
CA TYR A 163 1.96 7.57 -1.24
C TYR A 163 1.56 8.66 -0.23
N THR A 164 0.28 8.68 0.14
CA THR A 164 -0.25 9.64 1.11
C THR A 164 0.37 9.47 2.50
N ARG A 165 0.57 8.22 2.96
CA ARG A 165 1.22 7.93 4.24
C ARG A 165 2.64 8.48 4.30
N LEU A 166 3.46 8.23 3.28
CA LEU A 166 4.84 8.71 3.20
C LEU A 166 4.90 10.23 3.16
N LEU A 167 4.05 10.86 2.34
CA LEU A 167 3.94 12.32 2.31
C LEU A 167 3.62 12.89 3.69
N ASN A 168 2.71 12.26 4.44
CA ASN A 168 2.35 12.69 5.79
C ASN A 168 3.50 12.55 6.80
N GLN A 169 4.53 11.76 6.49
CA GLN A 169 5.75 11.62 7.29
C GLN A 169 6.89 12.55 6.84
N GLY A 170 6.64 13.43 5.87
CA GLY A 170 7.67 14.32 5.34
C GLY A 170 8.59 13.67 4.31
N ILE A 171 8.26 12.47 3.83
CA ILE A 171 8.94 11.78 2.75
C ILE A 171 8.24 12.14 1.45
N SER A 172 9.00 12.46 0.41
CA SER A 172 8.47 12.77 -0.94
C SER A 172 8.65 11.55 -1.85
N PRO A 173 7.68 10.63 -1.92
CA PRO A 173 7.82 9.44 -2.73
C PRO A 173 7.52 9.71 -4.20
N ILE A 174 8.09 8.89 -5.07
CA ILE A 174 7.66 8.76 -6.47
C ILE A 174 6.51 7.77 -6.48
N PHE A 175 5.38 8.14 -7.10
CA PHE A 175 4.27 7.21 -7.27
C PHE A 175 4.52 6.37 -8.52
N VAL A 176 4.61 5.05 -8.34
CA VAL A 176 4.94 4.13 -9.43
C VAL A 176 3.81 3.16 -9.71
N GLU A 177 3.64 2.85 -11.00
CA GLU A 177 2.82 1.73 -11.42
C GLU A 177 3.55 0.43 -11.08
N PHE A 178 2.92 -0.39 -10.27
CA PHE A 178 3.45 -1.64 -9.78
C PHE A 178 2.41 -2.75 -9.96
N ASN A 179 2.64 -3.61 -10.93
CA ASN A 179 1.78 -4.74 -11.23
C ASN A 179 2.65 -5.96 -11.55
N MET A 180 2.46 -7.04 -10.78
CA MET A 180 3.18 -8.30 -10.95
C MET A 180 2.25 -9.43 -11.45
N VAL A 181 1.13 -9.09 -12.07
CA VAL A 181 0.22 -10.10 -12.61
C VAL A 181 0.76 -10.62 -13.93
N ASP A 182 0.98 -11.92 -13.99
CA ASP A 182 1.27 -12.61 -15.25
C ASP A 182 -0.01 -12.68 -16.10
N LYS A 183 -0.10 -11.79 -17.07
CA LYS A 183 -1.24 -11.72 -17.98
C LYS A 183 -1.35 -12.91 -18.95
N THR A 184 -0.35 -13.80 -19.01
CA THR A 184 -0.47 -15.06 -19.74
C THR A 184 -1.19 -16.12 -18.92
N LEU A 185 -1.11 -16.02 -17.60
CA LEU A 185 -1.75 -16.90 -16.65
C LEU A 185 -3.15 -16.40 -16.25
N PHE A 186 -3.27 -15.11 -15.91
CA PHE A 186 -4.53 -14.47 -15.50
C PHE A 186 -5.18 -13.81 -16.72
N GLN A 187 -5.92 -14.60 -17.49
CA GLN A 187 -6.61 -14.16 -18.70
C GLN A 187 -8.04 -13.75 -18.44
N PRO A 188 -8.60 -12.75 -19.16
CA PRO A 188 -10.00 -12.37 -19.05
C PRO A 188 -10.94 -13.57 -19.27
N ILE A 189 -11.94 -13.70 -18.42
CA ILE A 189 -12.94 -14.76 -18.48
C ILE A 189 -14.29 -14.14 -18.83
N PRO A 190 -14.98 -14.61 -19.89
CA PRO A 190 -16.33 -14.18 -20.20
C PRO A 190 -17.27 -14.40 -19.01
N ARG A 191 -18.09 -13.40 -18.70
CA ARG A 191 -18.95 -13.42 -17.50
C ARG A 191 -19.86 -14.66 -17.40
N ASN A 192 -20.33 -15.15 -18.52
CA ASN A 192 -21.15 -16.37 -18.60
C ASN A 192 -20.38 -17.67 -18.33
N GLU A 193 -19.06 -17.61 -18.26
CA GLU A 193 -18.19 -18.75 -17.91
C GLU A 193 -17.73 -18.71 -16.45
N LEU A 194 -18.00 -17.61 -15.73
CA LEU A 194 -17.71 -17.53 -14.30
C LEU A 194 -18.59 -18.48 -13.50
N GLY A 195 -18.01 -19.02 -12.44
CA GLY A 195 -18.71 -19.94 -11.54
C GLY A 195 -19.74 -19.25 -10.65
N LYS A 196 -20.20 -19.96 -9.62
CA LYS A 196 -21.30 -19.52 -8.74
C LYS A 196 -20.85 -19.25 -7.31
N TYR A 197 -19.54 -19.25 -7.04
CA TYR A 197 -19.00 -19.00 -5.71
C TYR A 197 -18.70 -17.52 -5.51
N ILE A 198 -18.65 -17.11 -4.25
CA ILE A 198 -18.09 -15.83 -3.82
C ILE A 198 -16.72 -16.12 -3.22
N TYR A 199 -15.67 -15.53 -3.77
CA TYR A 199 -14.34 -15.62 -3.17
C TYR A 199 -14.18 -14.56 -2.09
N ILE A 200 -13.69 -14.94 -0.91
CA ILE A 200 -13.40 -14.03 0.18
C ILE A 200 -11.91 -14.11 0.52
N PHE A 201 -11.19 -13.04 0.28
CA PHE A 201 -9.82 -12.91 0.77
C PHE A 201 -9.86 -12.53 2.25
N ASN A 202 -9.63 -13.53 3.11
CA ASN A 202 -9.65 -13.36 4.58
C ASN A 202 -8.26 -13.52 5.23
N GLY A 203 -7.20 -13.43 4.41
CA GLY A 203 -5.81 -13.60 4.83
C GLY A 203 -5.42 -15.06 4.98
N GLN A 204 -4.11 -15.29 5.11
CA GLN A 204 -3.55 -16.64 5.27
C GLN A 204 -2.94 -16.85 6.67
N ILE A 205 -2.68 -15.77 7.41
CA ILE A 205 -2.08 -15.83 8.75
C ILE A 205 -3.21 -15.94 9.77
N PRO A 206 -3.27 -17.03 10.56
CA PRO A 206 -4.27 -17.20 11.60
C PRO A 206 -4.27 -16.03 12.60
N GLY A 207 -5.47 -15.61 13.02
CA GLY A 207 -5.65 -14.49 13.96
C GLY A 207 -5.64 -13.10 13.32
N ARG A 208 -5.33 -12.98 12.03
CA ARG A 208 -5.34 -11.69 11.30
C ARG A 208 -6.61 -11.46 10.47
N GLU A 209 -7.61 -12.31 10.55
CA GLU A 209 -8.84 -12.22 9.77
C GLU A 209 -9.60 -10.91 10.02
N HIS A 210 -9.42 -10.30 11.19
CA HIS A 210 -10.01 -9.00 11.52
C HIS A 210 -9.51 -7.87 10.60
N VAL A 211 -8.25 -7.94 10.13
CA VAL A 211 -7.66 -6.98 9.16
C VAL A 211 -8.38 -7.05 7.83
N TYR A 212 -8.91 -8.22 7.48
CA TYR A 212 -9.62 -8.48 6.23
C TYR A 212 -11.14 -8.43 6.37
N GLY A 213 -11.63 -7.71 7.40
CA GLY A 213 -13.04 -7.43 7.58
C GLY A 213 -13.88 -8.63 8.06
N LYS A 214 -13.36 -9.48 8.97
CA LYS A 214 -14.02 -10.69 9.47
C LYS A 214 -15.48 -10.48 9.84
N SER A 215 -15.79 -9.51 10.68
CA SER A 215 -17.15 -9.23 11.13
C SER A 215 -18.09 -8.85 9.98
N VAL A 216 -17.54 -8.21 8.93
CA VAL A 216 -18.30 -7.79 7.75
C VAL A 216 -18.61 -9.00 6.87
N TYR A 217 -17.59 -9.78 6.48
CA TYR A 217 -17.86 -10.93 5.59
C TYR A 217 -18.68 -12.03 6.29
N GLU A 218 -18.52 -12.28 7.60
CA GLU A 218 -19.37 -13.19 8.34
C GLU A 218 -20.84 -12.74 8.35
N THR A 219 -21.07 -11.42 8.45
CA THR A 219 -22.42 -10.85 8.33
C THR A 219 -23.00 -11.05 6.92
N VAL A 220 -22.17 -10.84 5.88
CA VAL A 220 -22.59 -11.11 4.49
C VAL A 220 -22.95 -12.58 4.31
N MET A 221 -22.11 -13.50 4.76
CA MET A 221 -22.35 -14.95 4.67
C MET A 221 -23.65 -15.36 5.38
N LYS A 222 -23.90 -14.79 6.57
CA LYS A 222 -25.15 -15.05 7.33
C LYS A 222 -26.39 -14.53 6.62
N ARG A 223 -26.28 -13.38 5.93
CA ARG A 223 -27.42 -12.76 5.23
C ARG A 223 -27.67 -13.35 3.84
N LEU A 224 -26.66 -13.99 3.26
CA LEU A 224 -26.73 -14.60 1.92
C LEU A 224 -26.39 -16.10 1.96
N PRO A 225 -27.13 -16.92 2.75
CA PRO A 225 -26.84 -18.35 2.96
C PRO A 225 -27.03 -19.21 1.70
N GLN A 226 -27.69 -18.66 0.66
CA GLN A 226 -27.90 -19.34 -0.62
C GLN A 226 -26.68 -19.46 -1.48
N TYR A 227 -25.62 -18.61 -1.23
CA TYR A 227 -24.37 -18.67 -1.98
C TYR A 227 -23.38 -19.61 -1.30
N LYS A 228 -22.46 -20.13 -2.08
CA LYS A 228 -21.29 -20.86 -1.60
C LYS A 228 -20.08 -19.93 -1.58
N TYR A 229 -19.18 -20.14 -0.64
CA TYR A 229 -18.04 -19.28 -0.40
C TYR A 229 -16.74 -20.07 -0.49
N ILE A 230 -15.71 -19.45 -1.06
CA ILE A 230 -14.33 -19.91 -1.04
C ILE A 230 -13.53 -18.92 -0.18
N LEU A 231 -12.94 -19.38 0.91
CA LEU A 231 -12.14 -18.56 1.82
C LEU A 231 -10.65 -18.75 1.51
N SER A 232 -9.89 -17.68 1.36
CA SER A 232 -8.46 -17.76 0.99
C SER A 232 -7.61 -18.55 1.99
N ASN A 233 -7.93 -18.48 3.29
CA ASN A 233 -7.20 -19.22 4.33
C ASN A 233 -7.54 -20.73 4.37
N GLN A 234 -8.54 -21.17 3.61
CA GLN A 234 -8.93 -22.57 3.46
C GLN A 234 -8.55 -23.13 2.08
N THR A 235 -8.00 -22.28 1.22
CA THR A 235 -7.59 -22.63 -0.14
C THR A 235 -6.07 -22.63 -0.20
N SER A 236 -5.48 -23.81 -0.11
CA SER A 236 -4.04 -23.99 -0.24
C SER A 236 -3.75 -24.54 -1.62
N VAL A 237 -3.53 -23.66 -2.56
CA VAL A 237 -3.11 -23.99 -3.93
C VAL A 237 -1.89 -23.16 -4.31
N GLU A 238 -1.07 -23.70 -5.20
CA GLU A 238 0.02 -22.95 -5.80
C GLU A 238 -0.54 -21.72 -6.56
N HIS A 239 0.25 -20.65 -6.63
CA HIS A 239 -0.20 -19.41 -7.23
C HIS A 239 -0.66 -19.58 -8.70
N ASP A 240 0.01 -20.47 -9.44
CA ASP A 240 -0.30 -20.74 -10.84
C ASP A 240 -1.66 -21.43 -11.03
N LEU A 241 -2.22 -22.02 -9.97
CA LEU A 241 -3.55 -22.63 -9.96
C LEU A 241 -4.64 -21.67 -9.47
N MET A 242 -4.28 -20.45 -9.05
CA MET A 242 -5.27 -19.45 -8.58
C MET A 242 -6.27 -19.04 -9.66
N PRO A 243 -5.94 -18.94 -10.97
CA PRO A 243 -6.94 -18.69 -12.01
C PRO A 243 -8.08 -19.69 -12.01
N ASP A 244 -7.81 -20.99 -11.78
CA ASP A 244 -8.84 -22.02 -11.71
C ASP A 244 -9.75 -21.88 -10.47
N VAL A 245 -9.21 -21.35 -9.37
CA VAL A 245 -9.99 -21.00 -8.18
C VAL A 245 -10.88 -19.79 -8.48
N TYR A 246 -10.29 -18.73 -9.04
CA TYR A 246 -11.03 -17.50 -9.36
C TYR A 246 -12.12 -17.75 -10.41
N LYS A 247 -11.90 -18.58 -11.41
CA LYS A 247 -12.89 -18.96 -12.43
C LYS A 247 -14.16 -19.59 -11.82
N GLN A 248 -14.07 -20.23 -10.65
CA GLN A 248 -15.22 -20.78 -9.94
C GLN A 248 -16.09 -19.68 -9.30
N CYS A 249 -15.63 -18.44 -9.27
CA CYS A 249 -16.26 -17.35 -8.58
C CYS A 249 -16.82 -16.31 -9.56
N PHE A 250 -17.97 -15.72 -9.24
CA PHE A 250 -18.55 -14.62 -10.01
C PHE A 250 -18.19 -13.24 -9.43
N ILE A 251 -17.68 -13.21 -8.20
CA ILE A 251 -17.27 -11.99 -7.51
C ILE A 251 -16.24 -12.31 -6.41
N MET A 252 -15.37 -11.38 -6.13
CA MET A 252 -14.41 -11.42 -5.02
C MET A 252 -14.73 -10.35 -3.97
N LEU A 253 -14.53 -10.69 -2.70
CA LEU A 253 -14.57 -9.76 -1.57
C LEU A 253 -13.17 -9.60 -0.98
N ARG A 254 -12.64 -8.36 -0.98
CA ARG A 254 -11.43 -7.98 -0.27
C ARG A 254 -11.72 -6.76 0.60
N LEU A 255 -12.25 -7.02 1.79
CA LEU A 255 -12.87 -6.03 2.67
C LEU A 255 -11.89 -5.44 3.68
N THR A 256 -10.64 -5.27 3.30
CA THR A 256 -9.62 -4.69 4.19
C THR A 256 -9.88 -3.21 4.43
N THR A 257 -9.49 -2.73 5.61
CA THR A 257 -9.50 -1.29 5.94
C THR A 257 -8.29 -0.55 5.37
N HIS A 258 -7.24 -1.28 5.03
CA HIS A 258 -6.03 -0.76 4.40
C HIS A 258 -5.36 -1.85 3.56
N ASP A 259 -4.73 -1.46 2.49
CA ASP A 259 -3.99 -2.37 1.60
C ASP A 259 -2.82 -1.62 0.95
N GLY A 260 -1.75 -2.34 0.70
CA GLY A 260 -0.62 -1.80 -0.05
C GLY A 260 -0.96 -1.68 -1.53
N ASN A 261 -0.93 -2.82 -2.21
CA ASN A 261 -1.32 -2.98 -3.61
C ASN A 261 -1.64 -4.46 -3.82
N ALA A 262 -2.89 -4.82 -3.59
CA ALA A 262 -3.31 -6.21 -3.47
C ALA A 262 -3.20 -6.99 -4.77
N ASN A 263 -2.30 -7.96 -4.86
CA ASN A 263 -2.17 -8.82 -6.03
C ASN A 263 -3.48 -9.50 -6.42
N SER A 264 -4.24 -10.03 -5.44
CA SER A 264 -5.51 -10.67 -5.74
C SER A 264 -6.55 -9.74 -6.38
N VAL A 265 -6.48 -8.43 -6.10
CA VAL A 265 -7.32 -7.43 -6.78
C VAL A 265 -6.86 -7.22 -8.21
N GLN A 266 -5.54 -7.10 -8.45
CA GLN A 266 -4.96 -6.97 -9.78
C GLN A 266 -5.19 -8.24 -10.63
N GLU A 267 -5.09 -9.41 -10.01
CA GLU A 267 -5.38 -10.70 -10.64
C GLU A 267 -6.86 -10.81 -11.05
N SER A 268 -7.78 -10.37 -10.18
CA SER A 268 -9.21 -10.32 -10.50
C SER A 268 -9.51 -9.33 -11.62
N GLU A 269 -8.85 -8.15 -11.60
CA GLU A 269 -8.95 -7.16 -12.68
C GLU A 269 -8.48 -7.74 -14.02
N ALA A 270 -7.36 -8.44 -14.03
CA ALA A 270 -6.83 -9.06 -15.24
C ALA A 270 -7.76 -10.16 -15.80
N MET A 271 -8.55 -10.79 -14.93
CA MET A 271 -9.53 -11.83 -15.30
C MET A 271 -10.95 -11.31 -15.54
N ASP A 272 -11.18 -10.00 -15.48
CA ASP A 272 -12.50 -9.36 -15.57
C ASP A 272 -13.49 -9.84 -14.49
N ILE A 273 -12.99 -10.29 -13.32
CA ILE A 273 -13.81 -10.73 -12.21
C ILE A 273 -14.11 -9.52 -11.31
N PRO A 274 -15.41 -9.20 -11.07
CA PRO A 274 -15.77 -8.12 -10.17
C PRO A 274 -15.18 -8.31 -8.77
N VAL A 275 -14.62 -7.25 -8.17
CA VAL A 275 -14.12 -7.28 -6.80
C VAL A 275 -14.76 -6.16 -5.97
N ILE A 276 -15.20 -6.46 -4.76
CA ILE A 276 -15.63 -5.46 -3.78
C ILE A 276 -14.42 -5.08 -2.94
N HIS A 277 -13.94 -3.84 -3.14
CA HIS A 277 -12.69 -3.36 -2.57
C HIS A 277 -12.61 -1.83 -2.56
N ASN A 278 -12.13 -1.23 -1.46
CA ASN A 278 -12.08 0.22 -1.28
C ASN A 278 -10.70 0.86 -1.49
N GLN A 279 -9.63 0.08 -1.55
CA GLN A 279 -8.27 0.59 -1.41
C GLN A 279 -7.52 0.85 -2.75
N SER A 280 -8.15 0.59 -3.89
CA SER A 280 -7.63 0.90 -5.22
C SER A 280 -8.71 1.54 -6.08
N ASP A 281 -8.37 2.05 -7.26
CA ASP A 281 -9.34 2.62 -8.19
C ASP A 281 -10.24 1.54 -8.81
N TYR A 282 -9.70 0.35 -9.03
CA TYR A 282 -10.47 -0.80 -9.46
C TYR A 282 -11.36 -1.34 -8.34
N GLY A 283 -12.52 -1.88 -8.72
CA GLY A 283 -13.44 -2.56 -7.85
C GLY A 283 -14.64 -1.73 -7.40
N LEU A 284 -15.65 -2.46 -6.94
CA LEU A 284 -16.92 -1.93 -6.45
C LEU A 284 -16.73 -1.37 -5.04
N LYS A 285 -17.07 -0.10 -4.84
CA LYS A 285 -16.88 0.57 -3.55
C LYS A 285 -18.04 0.27 -2.61
N TRP A 286 -17.73 0.14 -1.34
CA TRP A 286 -18.73 -0.13 -0.31
C TRP A 286 -18.51 0.75 0.93
N LYS A 287 -19.57 1.03 1.66
CA LYS A 287 -19.56 1.77 2.93
C LYS A 287 -20.13 0.93 4.06
N ASN A 288 -21.01 -0.01 3.75
CA ASN A 288 -21.69 -0.87 4.71
C ASN A 288 -22.03 -2.23 4.07
N VAL A 289 -22.58 -3.15 4.87
CA VAL A 289 -22.94 -4.50 4.43
C VAL A 289 -24.02 -4.50 3.35
N ASP A 290 -24.94 -3.53 3.35
CA ASP A 290 -26.02 -3.47 2.37
C ASP A 290 -25.49 -3.16 0.98
N ASP A 291 -24.47 -2.28 0.87
CA ASP A 291 -23.78 -2.01 -0.40
C ASP A 291 -23.15 -3.30 -0.95
N ILE A 292 -22.47 -4.07 -0.08
CA ILE A 292 -21.84 -5.33 -0.47
C ILE A 292 -22.89 -6.31 -1.00
N ILE A 293 -24.03 -6.47 -0.30
CA ILE A 293 -25.13 -7.34 -0.70
C ILE A 293 -25.74 -6.89 -2.04
N ALA A 294 -25.91 -5.58 -2.22
CA ALA A 294 -26.42 -5.02 -3.48
C ALA A 294 -25.49 -5.34 -4.65
N HIS A 295 -24.18 -5.16 -4.48
CA HIS A 295 -23.18 -5.51 -5.50
C HIS A 295 -23.17 -7.02 -5.82
N ILE A 296 -23.22 -7.88 -4.80
CA ILE A 296 -23.30 -9.33 -5.00
C ILE A 296 -24.54 -9.68 -5.82
N SER A 297 -25.69 -9.10 -5.49
CA SER A 297 -26.96 -9.36 -6.19
C SER A 297 -26.95 -8.88 -7.65
N GLN A 298 -26.27 -7.76 -7.93
CA GLN A 298 -26.10 -7.23 -9.29
C GLN A 298 -25.13 -8.08 -10.13
N CYS A 299 -24.15 -8.71 -9.50
CA CYS A 299 -23.17 -9.55 -10.17
C CYS A 299 -23.62 -11.00 -10.30
N SER A 300 -24.57 -11.46 -9.49
CA SER A 300 -25.15 -12.81 -9.65
C SER A 300 -25.98 -12.88 -10.93
N VAL A 301 -25.60 -13.80 -11.81
CA VAL A 301 -26.32 -14.11 -13.07
C VAL A 301 -27.37 -15.16 -12.82
#